data_1a30d97d20e08d42c0bdf7ba8f253894
#
_entry.id   1a30d97d20e08d42c0bdf7ba8f253894
#
_cell.length_a   1.000
_cell.length_b   1.000
_cell.length_c   1.000
_cell.angle_alpha   90.00
_cell.angle_beta   90.00
_cell.angle_gamma   90.00
#
_symmetry.space_group_name_H-M   'P 1'
#
loop_
_entity.id
_entity.type
_entity.pdbx_description
1 polymer ?
#
loop_
_entity_poly.entity_id
_entity_poly.type
_entity_poly.pdbx_seq_one_letter_code
_entity_poly.pdbx_strand_id
1 'polypeptide(L)'
;MQHQHELDENIEAWSTTLGKYELTERCQAAGVRALPVQSAEDRVEHDPQLRHREMYLEIEHPVLGQHKVQNAPFKLSATPAENHLPSPLIGQHTREIVEGLLGYSHEELCAGFADGTFWPAKRARFPYMEEMLR
;
A
#
# COMPACT_ATOMS: atom_id res chain seq x y z
N MET A 1 25.65 16.76 26.19
CA MET A 1 25.27 16.58 27.62
C MET A 1 26.40 15.76 28.28
N GLN A 2 26.81 16.13 29.50
CA GLN A 2 27.97 15.48 30.15
C GLN A 2 27.79 13.99 30.49
N HIS A 3 26.57 13.49 30.58
CA HIS A 3 26.24 12.10 30.99
C HIS A 3 25.45 11.33 29.97
N GLN A 4 25.50 11.71 28.69
CA GLN A 4 24.66 11.07 27.67
C GLN A 4 25.02 9.61 27.47
N HIS A 5 26.31 9.28 27.44
CA HIS A 5 26.77 7.90 27.26
C HIS A 5 26.34 6.98 28.41
N GLU A 6 26.46 7.43 29.65
CA GLU A 6 25.99 6.69 30.83
C GLU A 6 24.48 6.45 30.80
N LEU A 7 23.71 7.45 30.34
CA LEU A 7 22.26 7.30 30.16
C LEU A 7 21.93 6.29 29.08
N ASP A 8 22.59 6.35 27.94
CA ASP A 8 22.39 5.44 26.83
C ASP A 8 22.69 4.00 27.22
N GLU A 9 23.81 3.75 27.95
CA GLU A 9 24.18 2.44 28.47
C GLU A 9 23.12 1.88 29.45
N ASN A 10 22.60 2.71 30.34
CA ASN A 10 21.56 2.30 31.29
C ASN A 10 20.23 1.98 30.60
N ILE A 11 19.85 2.79 29.59
CA ILE A 11 18.64 2.53 28.79
C ILE A 11 18.80 1.23 28.01
N GLU A 12 19.95 1.02 27.37
CA GLU A 12 20.23 -0.19 26.59
C GLU A 12 20.20 -1.44 27.48
N ALA A 13 20.89 -1.42 28.61
CA ALA A 13 20.91 -2.54 29.57
C ALA A 13 19.52 -2.92 30.07
N TRP A 14 18.66 -1.94 30.29
CA TRP A 14 17.28 -2.18 30.70
C TRP A 14 16.41 -2.63 29.54
N SER A 15 16.45 -1.92 28.40
CA SER A 15 15.54 -2.17 27.27
C SER A 15 15.79 -3.52 26.59
N THR A 16 17.03 -4.00 26.54
CA THR A 16 17.37 -5.31 25.98
C THR A 16 16.78 -6.48 26.75
N THR A 17 16.33 -6.29 27.97
CA THR A 17 15.69 -7.34 28.79
C THR A 17 14.19 -7.50 28.52
N LEU A 18 13.59 -6.62 27.73
CA LEU A 18 12.15 -6.53 27.51
C LEU A 18 11.79 -6.73 26.04
N GLY A 19 10.61 -7.29 25.79
CA GLY A 19 10.02 -7.27 24.46
C GLY A 19 9.55 -5.86 24.07
N LYS A 20 9.56 -5.56 22.75
CA LYS A 20 9.24 -4.23 22.24
C LYS A 20 7.88 -3.68 22.68
N TYR A 21 6.87 -4.52 22.79
CA TYR A 21 5.53 -4.10 23.23
C TYR A 21 5.47 -3.87 24.73
N GLU A 22 6.07 -4.75 25.53
CA GLU A 22 6.17 -4.58 26.98
C GLU A 22 6.95 -3.32 27.34
N LEU A 23 8.07 -3.06 26.65
CA LEU A 23 8.85 -1.84 26.81
C LEU A 23 8.01 -0.60 26.52
N THR A 24 7.25 -0.63 25.40
CA THR A 24 6.34 0.45 25.02
C THR A 24 5.29 0.73 26.09
N GLU A 25 4.62 -0.31 26.59
CA GLU A 25 3.59 -0.20 27.62
C GLU A 25 4.15 0.38 28.93
N ARG A 26 5.32 -0.10 29.37
CA ARG A 26 5.96 0.41 30.58
C ARG A 26 6.35 1.90 30.46
N CYS A 27 6.92 2.28 29.32
CA CYS A 27 7.27 3.68 29.05
C CYS A 27 6.01 4.57 29.02
N GLN A 28 4.96 4.17 28.32
CA GLN A 28 3.73 4.94 28.22
C GLN A 28 3.02 5.05 29.56
N ALA A 29 2.99 4.00 30.38
CA ALA A 29 2.44 4.03 31.74
C ALA A 29 3.20 5.02 32.64
N ALA A 30 4.48 5.24 32.39
CA ALA A 30 5.31 6.22 33.07
C ALA A 30 5.25 7.64 32.44
N GLY A 31 4.38 7.86 31.44
CA GLY A 31 4.26 9.15 30.75
C GLY A 31 5.38 9.43 29.72
N VAL A 32 6.19 8.43 29.41
CA VAL A 32 7.27 8.54 28.41
C VAL A 32 6.73 8.13 27.04
N ARG A 33 6.94 8.96 26.02
CA ARG A 33 6.57 8.63 24.64
C ARG A 33 7.47 7.51 24.13
N ALA A 34 6.89 6.38 23.87
CA ALA A 34 7.55 5.23 23.27
C ALA A 34 6.60 4.54 22.30
N LEU A 35 7.15 4.05 21.19
CA LEU A 35 6.43 3.24 20.20
C LEU A 35 7.34 2.08 19.80
N PRO A 36 6.76 0.90 19.52
CA PRO A 36 7.55 -0.24 19.06
C PRO A 36 8.02 -0.02 17.63
N VAL A 37 9.22 -0.46 17.30
CA VAL A 37 9.63 -0.63 15.90
C VAL A 37 8.92 -1.85 15.34
N GLN A 38 8.06 -1.63 14.37
CA GLN A 38 7.15 -2.64 13.83
C GLN A 38 7.63 -3.15 12.46
N SER A 39 7.55 -4.47 12.27
CA SER A 39 7.64 -5.10 10.96
C SER A 39 6.36 -4.84 10.13
N ALA A 40 6.37 -5.24 8.85
CA ALA A 40 5.16 -5.19 8.03
C ALA A 40 4.06 -6.08 8.61
N GLU A 41 4.40 -7.28 9.11
CA GLU A 41 3.48 -8.20 9.76
C GLU A 41 2.86 -7.58 11.02
N ASP A 42 3.67 -7.00 11.90
CA ASP A 42 3.17 -6.32 13.10
C ASP A 42 2.11 -5.27 12.76
N ARG A 43 2.39 -4.45 11.76
CA ARG A 43 1.49 -3.36 11.34
C ARG A 43 0.20 -3.87 10.72
N VAL A 44 0.29 -4.87 9.86
CA VAL A 44 -0.86 -5.37 9.09
C VAL A 44 -1.74 -6.28 9.93
N GLU A 45 -1.13 -7.15 10.76
CA GLU A 45 -1.86 -8.21 11.45
C GLU A 45 -2.09 -7.91 12.94
N HIS A 46 -1.21 -7.17 13.59
CA HIS A 46 -1.19 -7.13 15.06
C HIS A 46 -1.44 -5.74 15.66
N ASP A 47 -1.25 -4.66 14.90
CA ASP A 47 -1.42 -3.31 15.45
C ASP A 47 -2.91 -2.96 15.67
N PRO A 48 -3.35 -2.77 16.93
CA PRO A 48 -4.75 -2.48 17.25
C PRO A 48 -5.19 -1.10 16.76
N GLN A 49 -4.28 -0.12 16.72
CA GLN A 49 -4.59 1.23 16.27
C GLN A 49 -4.78 1.29 14.75
N LEU A 50 -3.92 0.61 14.00
CA LEU A 50 -4.04 0.54 12.54
C LEU A 50 -5.29 -0.24 12.12
N ARG A 51 -5.65 -1.28 12.87
CA ARG A 51 -6.92 -2.01 12.69
C ARG A 51 -8.13 -1.12 13.00
N HIS A 52 -8.14 -0.42 14.13
CA HIS A 52 -9.21 0.53 14.48
C HIS A 52 -9.37 1.63 13.44
N ARG A 53 -8.29 2.08 12.84
CA ARG A 53 -8.30 3.09 11.78
C ARG A 53 -8.66 2.53 10.41
N GLU A 54 -8.85 1.21 10.26
CA GLU A 54 -9.07 0.55 8.97
C GLU A 54 -7.96 0.89 7.97
N MET A 55 -6.72 0.87 8.48
CA MET A 55 -5.56 1.30 7.70
C MET A 55 -5.22 0.32 6.58
N TYR A 56 -5.68 -0.92 6.68
CA TYR A 56 -5.53 -1.95 5.65
C TYR A 56 -6.90 -2.51 5.29
N LEU A 57 -7.18 -2.55 3.98
CA LEU A 57 -8.39 -3.11 3.41
C LEU A 57 -8.07 -4.40 2.67
N GLU A 58 -8.95 -5.37 2.74
CA GLU A 58 -8.87 -6.57 1.92
C GLU A 58 -9.55 -6.31 0.58
N ILE A 59 -8.81 -6.49 -0.50
CA ILE A 59 -9.27 -6.30 -1.88
C ILE A 59 -8.92 -7.54 -2.68
N GLU A 60 -9.84 -7.99 -3.52
CA GLU A 60 -9.58 -9.07 -4.47
C GLU A 60 -8.88 -8.54 -5.73
N HIS A 61 -7.71 -9.09 -6.01
CA HIS A 61 -6.93 -8.74 -7.19
C HIS A 61 -6.91 -9.91 -8.18
N PRO A 62 -7.10 -9.69 -9.49
CA PRO A 62 -7.28 -10.75 -10.47
C PRO A 62 -6.09 -11.71 -10.62
N VAL A 63 -4.91 -11.32 -10.15
CA VAL A 63 -3.68 -12.14 -10.20
C VAL A 63 -3.22 -12.58 -8.82
N LEU A 64 -3.37 -11.72 -7.79
CA LEU A 64 -2.87 -11.98 -6.43
C LEU A 64 -3.94 -12.64 -5.54
N GLY A 65 -5.21 -12.63 -5.95
CA GLY A 65 -6.31 -13.02 -5.09
C GLY A 65 -6.57 -12.01 -3.97
N GLN A 66 -7.09 -12.47 -2.85
CA GLN A 66 -7.32 -11.63 -1.67
C GLN A 66 -6.00 -11.15 -1.10
N HIS A 67 -5.84 -9.85 -1.00
CA HIS A 67 -4.65 -9.24 -0.39
C HIS A 67 -5.00 -7.92 0.30
N LYS A 68 -4.12 -7.50 1.21
CA LYS A 68 -4.31 -6.27 1.96
C LYS A 68 -3.62 -5.10 1.27
N VAL A 69 -4.37 -4.02 1.09
CA VAL A 69 -3.85 -2.75 0.57
C VAL A 69 -3.96 -1.67 1.62
N GLN A 70 -3.03 -0.73 1.60
CA GLN A 70 -3.06 0.39 2.52
C GLN A 70 -4.15 1.39 2.11
N ASN A 71 -4.99 1.75 3.08
CA ASN A 71 -6.02 2.78 2.95
C ASN A 71 -5.45 4.18 3.22
N ALA A 72 -6.26 5.20 2.92
CA ALA A 72 -5.93 6.58 3.28
C ALA A 72 -5.88 6.76 4.81
N PRO A 73 -4.83 7.40 5.37
CA PRO A 73 -4.70 7.59 6.81
C PRO A 73 -5.68 8.64 7.37
N PHE A 74 -6.19 9.51 6.53
CA PHE A 74 -7.18 10.52 6.89
C PHE A 74 -8.60 10.00 6.61
N LYS A 75 -9.55 10.41 7.45
CA LYS A 75 -10.97 10.12 7.28
C LYS A 75 -11.71 11.44 7.11
N LEU A 76 -12.32 11.64 5.94
CA LEU A 76 -13.14 12.81 5.64
C LEU A 76 -14.59 12.49 5.94
N SER A 77 -15.25 13.33 6.72
CA SER A 77 -16.63 13.09 7.16
C SER A 77 -17.65 13.33 6.04
N ALA A 78 -17.42 14.33 5.19
CA ALA A 78 -18.34 14.67 4.11
C ALA A 78 -18.08 13.92 2.81
N THR A 79 -16.84 13.53 2.55
CA THR A 79 -16.40 12.82 1.34
C THR A 79 -15.45 11.68 1.73
N PRO A 80 -15.97 10.61 2.34
CA PRO A 80 -15.12 9.48 2.73
C PRO A 80 -14.42 8.90 1.49
N ALA A 81 -13.15 8.56 1.66
CA ALA A 81 -12.41 7.84 0.62
C ALA A 81 -12.86 6.37 0.63
N GLU A 82 -13.27 5.88 -0.54
CA GLU A 82 -13.69 4.49 -0.72
C GLU A 82 -12.81 3.84 -1.80
N ASN A 83 -12.14 2.76 -1.44
CA ASN A 83 -11.32 1.97 -2.35
C ASN A 83 -12.14 0.79 -2.87
N HIS A 84 -12.68 0.91 -4.08
CA HIS A 84 -13.52 -0.13 -4.69
C HIS A 84 -12.76 -1.00 -5.70
N LEU A 85 -11.60 -0.54 -6.15
CA LEU A 85 -10.86 -1.19 -7.21
C LEU A 85 -9.48 -1.65 -6.73
N PRO A 86 -9.04 -2.84 -7.14
CA PRO A 86 -7.67 -3.28 -6.92
C PRO A 86 -6.69 -2.45 -7.75
N SER A 87 -5.40 -2.60 -7.45
CA SER A 87 -4.36 -2.04 -8.29
C SER A 87 -4.50 -2.55 -9.72
N PRO A 88 -4.44 -1.68 -10.75
CA PRO A 88 -4.63 -2.09 -12.12
C PRO A 88 -3.46 -2.94 -12.62
N LEU A 89 -3.75 -3.87 -13.50
CA LEU A 89 -2.72 -4.55 -14.27
C LEU A 89 -2.13 -3.62 -15.34
N ILE A 90 -0.87 -3.84 -15.69
CA ILE A 90 -0.20 -3.05 -16.72
C ILE A 90 -0.99 -3.15 -18.04
N GLY A 91 -1.41 -2.00 -18.56
CA GLY A 91 -2.18 -1.90 -19.78
C GLY A 91 -3.68 -2.13 -19.63
N GLN A 92 -4.20 -2.38 -18.42
CA GLN A 92 -5.62 -2.68 -18.19
C GLN A 92 -6.56 -1.58 -18.71
N HIS A 93 -6.20 -0.33 -18.51
CA HIS A 93 -7.00 0.84 -18.87
C HIS A 93 -6.46 1.63 -20.05
N THR A 94 -5.50 1.07 -20.81
CA THR A 94 -4.85 1.80 -21.91
C THR A 94 -5.85 2.29 -22.94
N ARG A 95 -6.81 1.45 -23.37
CA ARG A 95 -7.83 1.85 -24.34
C ARG A 95 -8.73 2.98 -23.80
N GLU A 96 -9.21 2.83 -22.58
CA GLU A 96 -10.07 3.82 -21.94
C GLU A 96 -9.39 5.20 -21.86
N ILE A 97 -8.10 5.21 -21.51
CA ILE A 97 -7.34 6.45 -21.39
C ILE A 97 -6.99 7.01 -22.77
N VAL A 98 -6.48 6.21 -23.68
CA VAL A 98 -5.97 6.68 -24.97
C VAL A 98 -7.11 7.09 -25.91
N GLU A 99 -8.13 6.26 -26.07
CA GLU A 99 -9.30 6.60 -26.91
C GLU A 99 -10.25 7.54 -26.13
N GLY A 100 -10.62 7.17 -24.90
CA GLY A 100 -11.69 7.85 -24.16
C GLY A 100 -11.30 9.22 -23.60
N LEU A 101 -10.11 9.34 -23.02
CA LEU A 101 -9.66 10.57 -22.39
C LEU A 101 -8.79 11.44 -23.31
N LEU A 102 -7.85 10.83 -24.05
CA LEU A 102 -6.92 11.54 -24.91
C LEU A 102 -7.46 11.77 -26.33
N GLY A 103 -8.53 11.07 -26.72
CA GLY A 103 -9.21 11.24 -28.01
C GLY A 103 -8.46 10.66 -29.21
N TYR A 104 -7.55 9.71 -28.98
CA TYR A 104 -6.88 9.01 -30.08
C TYR A 104 -7.87 8.09 -30.81
N SER A 105 -7.65 7.92 -32.11
CA SER A 105 -8.39 6.97 -32.88
C SER A 105 -8.00 5.51 -32.54
N HIS A 106 -8.85 4.58 -32.88
CA HIS A 106 -8.55 3.15 -32.75
C HIS A 106 -7.29 2.74 -33.55
N GLU A 107 -7.12 3.33 -34.72
CA GLU A 107 -5.94 3.10 -35.57
C GLU A 107 -4.63 3.52 -34.90
N GLU A 108 -4.64 4.70 -34.26
CA GLU A 108 -3.47 5.21 -33.51
C GLU A 108 -3.17 4.34 -32.27
N LEU A 109 -4.23 3.86 -31.59
CA LEU A 109 -4.05 2.93 -30.47
C LEU A 109 -3.41 1.61 -30.94
N CYS A 110 -3.89 1.03 -32.06
CA CYS A 110 -3.33 -0.17 -32.64
C CYS A 110 -1.85 0.03 -33.08
N ALA A 111 -1.56 1.16 -33.71
CA ALA A 111 -0.20 1.51 -34.11
C ALA A 111 0.75 1.59 -32.90
N GLY A 112 0.30 2.20 -31.80
CA GLY A 112 1.07 2.31 -30.56
C GLY A 112 1.36 0.97 -29.88
N PHE A 113 0.48 -0.04 -30.02
CA PHE A 113 0.79 -1.41 -29.60
C PHE A 113 1.75 -2.12 -30.55
N ALA A 114 1.64 -1.86 -31.85
CA ALA A 114 2.48 -2.47 -32.86
C ALA A 114 3.94 -1.98 -32.80
N ASP A 115 4.14 -0.70 -32.51
CA ASP A 115 5.47 -0.09 -32.41
C ASP A 115 6.09 -0.19 -31.01
N GLY A 116 5.31 -0.68 -29.99
CA GLY A 116 5.77 -0.85 -28.62
C GLY A 116 5.65 0.40 -27.75
N THR A 117 4.98 1.45 -28.20
CA THR A 117 4.65 2.63 -27.39
C THR A 117 3.74 2.25 -26.23
N PHE A 118 2.76 1.38 -26.48
CA PHE A 118 1.87 0.83 -25.45
C PHE A 118 2.23 -0.62 -25.13
N TRP A 119 2.24 -0.94 -23.83
CA TRP A 119 2.63 -2.27 -23.36
C TRP A 119 1.59 -2.89 -22.44
N PRO A 120 1.04 -4.06 -22.79
CA PRO A 120 0.21 -4.86 -21.90
C PRO A 120 1.07 -5.70 -20.96
N ALA A 121 0.52 -6.08 -19.83
CA ALA A 121 1.14 -7.11 -19.00
C ALA A 121 1.31 -8.42 -19.80
N LYS A 122 2.51 -9.00 -19.76
CA LYS A 122 2.87 -10.20 -20.55
C LYS A 122 1.92 -11.39 -20.39
N ARG A 123 1.14 -11.44 -19.31
CA ARG A 123 0.21 -12.53 -19.00
C ARG A 123 -1.25 -12.11 -18.98
N ALA A 124 -1.54 -10.82 -19.06
CA ALA A 124 -2.92 -10.33 -19.06
C ALA A 124 -3.36 -10.03 -20.49
N ARG A 125 -4.36 -10.76 -20.96
CA ARG A 125 -5.08 -10.43 -22.18
C ARG A 125 -6.39 -9.76 -21.77
N PHE A 126 -6.53 -8.49 -22.10
CA PHE A 126 -7.78 -7.78 -21.88
C PHE A 126 -8.71 -7.96 -23.09
N PRO A 127 -10.02 -7.98 -22.89
CA PRO A 127 -10.97 -8.20 -23.99
C PRO A 127 -10.76 -7.26 -25.19
N TYR A 128 -10.42 -6.00 -24.94
CA TYR A 128 -10.17 -5.04 -26.01
C TYR A 128 -8.93 -5.35 -26.87
N MET A 129 -7.98 -6.14 -26.34
CA MET A 129 -6.76 -6.54 -27.08
C MET A 129 -7.04 -7.64 -28.08
N GLU A 130 -8.06 -8.48 -27.86
CA GLU A 130 -8.44 -9.51 -28.80
C GLU A 130 -9.07 -8.93 -30.09
N GLU A 131 -9.72 -7.77 -29.97
CA GLU A 131 -10.24 -7.01 -31.10
C GLU A 131 -9.12 -6.40 -31.95
N MET A 132 -7.98 -6.06 -31.32
CA MET A 132 -6.84 -5.43 -32.00
C MET A 132 -5.91 -6.41 -32.69
N LEU A 133 -6.00 -7.69 -32.35
CA LEU A 133 -5.17 -8.75 -32.93
C LEU A 133 -5.86 -9.47 -34.11
N ARG A 134 -7.07 -9.05 -34.48
CA ARG A 134 -7.83 -9.53 -35.65
C ARG A 134 -7.62 -8.62 -36.85
#